data_3da1c1c87f650a2e24308ea0ec4d4d91
#
_entry.id   3da1c1c87f650a2e24308ea0ec4d4d91
#
_cell.length_a   1.000
_cell.length_b   1.000
_cell.length_c   1.000
_cell.angle_alpha   90.00
_cell.angle_beta   90.00
_cell.angle_gamma   90.00
#
_symmetry.space_group_name_H-M   'P 1'
#
loop_
_entity.id
_entity.type
_entity.pdbx_description
1 polymer ?
#
loop_
_entity_poly.entity_id
_entity_poly.type
_entity_poly.pdbx_seq_one_letter_code
_entity_poly.pdbx_strand_id
1 'polypeptide(L)'
;MSLFQLLRPGSIHLDLVVESKEELIRKAIGMLNATGLLSDPEAVTAALLERERVMSTGIGGGVAIPHAQSPGVSQLAVSFIRVRDDLPFESLDGKPVRLVFMIIGPEERGGFIRILARISRLLYTGDLQKALLAAQKPEEVVEIIHREEEKLRI
;
A
#
# COMPACT_ATOMS: atom_id res chain seq x y z
N MET A 1 4.80 1.28 -16.71
CA MET A 1 3.93 1.44 -15.54
C MET A 1 4.76 1.95 -14.36
N SER A 2 4.39 3.10 -13.84
CA SER A 2 5.09 3.70 -12.72
C SER A 2 4.16 3.76 -11.50
N LEU A 3 4.75 3.73 -10.31
CA LEU A 3 3.98 3.78 -9.07
C LEU A 3 3.22 5.10 -8.93
N PHE A 4 3.88 6.22 -9.23
CA PHE A 4 3.23 7.53 -9.05
C PHE A 4 2.00 7.70 -9.95
N GLN A 5 1.95 7.02 -11.09
CA GLN A 5 0.79 7.06 -11.98
C GLN A 5 -0.39 6.24 -11.43
N LEU A 6 -0.11 5.22 -10.63
CA LEU A 6 -1.14 4.41 -10.00
C LEU A 6 -1.71 5.04 -8.73
N LEU A 7 -0.96 5.96 -8.12
CA LEU A 7 -1.41 6.64 -6.90
C LEU A 7 -2.15 7.93 -7.27
N ARG A 8 -3.43 7.97 -6.95
CA ARG A 8 -4.28 9.15 -7.14
C ARG A 8 -4.59 9.75 -5.78
N PRO A 9 -4.92 11.04 -5.69
CA PRO A 9 -5.25 11.64 -4.39
C PRO A 9 -6.30 10.84 -3.61
N GLY A 10 -7.28 10.24 -4.27
CA GLY A 10 -8.31 9.42 -3.63
C GLY A 10 -7.81 8.08 -3.08
N SER A 11 -6.60 7.65 -3.42
CA SER A 11 -6.01 6.41 -2.91
C SER A 11 -4.88 6.67 -1.92
N ILE A 12 -4.71 7.92 -1.47
CA ILE A 12 -3.67 8.31 -0.52
C ILE A 12 -4.35 8.82 0.74
N HIS A 13 -4.05 8.21 1.87
CA HIS A 13 -4.68 8.54 3.16
C HIS A 13 -3.60 8.81 4.20
N LEU A 14 -3.58 10.03 4.73
CA LEU A 14 -2.59 10.44 5.72
C LEU A 14 -3.23 10.51 7.10
N ASP A 15 -2.47 10.04 8.10
CA ASP A 15 -2.84 10.09 9.51
C ASP A 15 -4.13 9.33 9.83
N LEU A 16 -4.30 8.18 9.19
CA LEU A 16 -5.43 7.30 9.45
C LEU A 16 -5.33 6.71 10.87
N VAL A 17 -6.45 6.69 11.58
CA VAL A 17 -6.51 6.16 12.93
C VAL A 17 -7.10 4.76 12.89
N VAL A 18 -6.26 3.77 13.23
CA VAL A 18 -6.65 2.36 13.29
C VAL A 18 -5.92 1.70 14.45
N GLU A 19 -6.49 0.62 14.97
CA GLU A 19 -5.91 -0.12 16.11
C GLU A 19 -5.39 -1.51 15.73
N SER A 20 -5.71 -2.01 14.54
CA SER A 20 -5.26 -3.32 14.09
C SER A 20 -5.05 -3.34 12.58
N LYS A 21 -4.27 -4.32 12.10
CA LYS A 21 -4.07 -4.47 10.67
C LYS A 21 -5.36 -4.89 9.96
N GLU A 22 -6.25 -5.63 10.60
CA GLU A 22 -7.54 -5.95 10.01
C GLU A 22 -8.38 -4.70 9.80
N GLU A 23 -8.44 -3.82 10.80
CA GLU A 23 -9.15 -2.55 10.68
C GLU A 23 -8.57 -1.69 9.57
N LEU A 24 -7.23 -1.64 9.48
CA LEU A 24 -6.55 -0.90 8.42
C LEU A 24 -6.99 -1.40 7.04
N ILE A 25 -6.95 -2.71 6.83
CA ILE A 25 -7.29 -3.31 5.55
C ILE A 25 -8.76 -3.04 5.21
N ARG A 26 -9.67 -3.20 6.16
CA ARG A 26 -11.10 -2.96 5.93
C ARG A 26 -11.38 -1.49 5.60
N LYS A 27 -10.76 -0.57 6.32
CA LYS A 27 -10.93 0.86 6.04
C LYS A 27 -10.34 1.24 4.68
N ALA A 28 -9.16 0.72 4.34
CA ALA A 28 -8.52 0.98 3.06
C ALA A 28 -9.40 0.49 1.89
N ILE A 29 -9.96 -0.70 2.00
CA ILE A 29 -10.86 -1.22 0.97
C ILE A 29 -12.14 -0.38 0.88
N GLY A 30 -12.69 0.04 2.01
CA GLY A 30 -13.88 0.92 2.02
C GLY A 30 -13.64 2.24 1.29
N MET A 31 -12.48 2.86 1.53
CA MET A 31 -12.12 4.09 0.84
C MET A 31 -11.89 3.87 -0.66
N LEU A 32 -11.23 2.76 -1.01
CA LEU A 32 -11.00 2.42 -2.41
C LEU A 32 -12.30 2.06 -3.13
N ASN A 33 -13.23 1.42 -2.44
CA ASN A 33 -14.54 1.09 -2.99
C ASN A 33 -15.31 2.35 -3.42
N ALA A 34 -15.12 3.46 -2.72
CA ALA A 34 -15.76 4.72 -3.07
C ALA A 34 -15.32 5.26 -4.44
N THR A 35 -14.19 4.78 -4.98
CA THR A 35 -13.70 5.19 -6.30
C THR A 35 -14.34 4.40 -7.44
N GLY A 36 -15.11 3.37 -7.14
CA GLY A 36 -15.76 2.53 -8.15
C GLY A 36 -14.88 1.45 -8.78
N LEU A 37 -13.68 1.24 -8.26
CA LEU A 37 -12.74 0.27 -8.83
C LEU A 37 -13.03 -1.18 -8.45
N LEU A 38 -13.86 -1.42 -7.44
CA LEU A 38 -14.11 -2.76 -6.94
C LEU A 38 -15.48 -3.26 -7.36
N SER A 39 -15.54 -4.46 -7.93
CA SER A 39 -16.81 -5.12 -8.24
C SER A 39 -17.28 -5.97 -7.05
N ASP A 40 -16.35 -6.44 -6.21
CA ASP A 40 -16.68 -7.23 -5.03
C ASP A 40 -15.69 -6.90 -3.90
N PRO A 41 -15.94 -5.82 -3.15
CA PRO A 41 -15.03 -5.41 -2.08
C PRO A 41 -14.87 -6.46 -0.98
N GLU A 42 -15.90 -7.27 -0.69
CA GLU A 42 -15.79 -8.34 0.31
C GLU A 42 -14.80 -9.42 -0.13
N ALA A 43 -14.82 -9.81 -1.41
CA ALA A 43 -13.88 -10.79 -1.93
C ALA A 43 -12.43 -10.27 -1.87
N VAL A 44 -12.22 -9.00 -2.18
CA VAL A 44 -10.89 -8.39 -2.10
C VAL A 44 -10.41 -8.33 -0.65
N THR A 45 -11.28 -7.94 0.27
CA THR A 45 -10.94 -7.90 1.70
C THR A 45 -10.56 -9.29 2.20
N ALA A 46 -11.34 -10.30 1.86
CA ALA A 46 -11.08 -11.68 2.26
C ALA A 46 -9.72 -12.17 1.74
N ALA A 47 -9.39 -11.84 0.50
CA ALA A 47 -8.12 -12.21 -0.11
C ALA A 47 -6.93 -11.55 0.61
N LEU A 48 -7.06 -10.27 0.95
CA LEU A 48 -6.01 -9.55 1.68
C LEU A 48 -5.81 -10.11 3.08
N LEU A 49 -6.90 -10.38 3.81
CA LEU A 49 -6.81 -10.92 5.17
C LEU A 49 -6.23 -12.34 5.16
N GLU A 50 -6.60 -13.16 4.20
CA GLU A 50 -6.07 -14.50 4.06
C GLU A 50 -4.56 -14.48 3.78
N ARG A 51 -4.12 -13.60 2.86
CA ARG A 51 -2.69 -13.46 2.55
C ARG A 51 -1.91 -13.01 3.78
N GLU A 52 -2.44 -12.05 4.53
CA GLU A 52 -1.79 -11.53 5.73
C GLU A 52 -1.70 -12.57 6.84
N ARG A 53 -2.68 -13.44 6.93
CA ARG A 53 -2.71 -14.51 7.92
C ARG A 53 -1.62 -15.55 7.68
N VAL A 54 -1.27 -15.81 6.42
CA VAL A 54 -0.23 -16.78 6.07
C VAL A 54 1.14 -16.29 6.57
N MET A 55 1.45 -15.02 6.31
CA MET A 55 2.70 -14.40 6.76
C MET A 55 2.52 -12.89 6.71
N SER A 56 2.98 -12.19 7.74
CA SER A 56 2.90 -10.73 7.78
C SER A 56 3.58 -10.11 6.57
N THR A 57 2.95 -9.06 6.02
CA THR A 57 3.55 -8.25 4.95
C THR A 57 4.30 -7.04 5.49
N GLY A 58 4.51 -6.97 6.80
CA GLY A 58 5.40 -5.98 7.43
C GLY A 58 6.84 -6.33 7.11
N ILE A 59 7.48 -5.59 6.21
CA ILE A 59 8.80 -5.91 5.69
C ILE A 59 9.95 -5.33 6.51
N GLY A 60 9.64 -4.60 7.59
CA GLY A 60 10.63 -3.91 8.38
C GLY A 60 10.75 -2.44 7.98
N GLY A 61 11.50 -1.68 8.77
CA GLY A 61 11.68 -0.24 8.51
C GLY A 61 10.41 0.58 8.66
N GLY A 62 9.40 0.08 9.36
CA GLY A 62 8.14 0.77 9.56
C GLY A 62 7.17 0.67 8.38
N VAL A 63 7.41 -0.25 7.46
CA VAL A 63 6.61 -0.38 6.23
C VAL A 63 5.94 -1.74 6.13
N ALA A 64 4.70 -1.76 5.65
CA ALA A 64 4.00 -2.99 5.28
C ALA A 64 3.47 -2.87 3.85
N ILE A 65 3.36 -4.02 3.18
CA ILE A 65 2.85 -4.09 1.81
C ILE A 65 1.77 -5.17 1.73
N PRO A 66 0.58 -4.92 2.30
CA PRO A 66 -0.53 -5.85 2.14
C PRO A 66 -0.86 -5.97 0.65
N HIS A 67 -0.97 -7.21 0.16
CA HIS A 67 -1.22 -7.41 -1.26
C HIS A 67 -1.99 -8.68 -1.51
N ALA A 68 -2.86 -8.65 -2.50
CA ALA A 68 -3.63 -9.83 -2.90
C ALA A 68 -4.16 -9.67 -4.31
N GLN A 69 -4.37 -10.80 -4.95
CA GLN A 69 -5.05 -10.88 -6.23
C GLN A 69 -6.46 -11.39 -5.98
N SER A 70 -7.43 -10.85 -6.70
CA SER A 70 -8.84 -11.19 -6.51
C SER A 70 -9.64 -10.89 -7.77
N PRO A 71 -10.64 -11.73 -8.08
CA PRO A 71 -11.56 -11.40 -9.18
C PRO A 71 -12.48 -10.20 -8.85
N GLY A 72 -12.50 -9.77 -7.58
CA GLY A 72 -13.30 -8.62 -7.15
C GLY A 72 -12.75 -7.26 -7.58
N VAL A 73 -11.62 -7.23 -8.27
CA VAL A 73 -11.05 -6.01 -8.84
C VAL A 73 -10.61 -6.30 -10.27
N SER A 74 -10.89 -5.37 -11.20
CA SER A 74 -10.63 -5.60 -12.63
C SER A 74 -9.31 -5.04 -13.12
N GLN A 75 -8.67 -4.19 -12.33
CA GLN A 75 -7.40 -3.57 -12.70
C GLN A 75 -6.51 -3.39 -11.46
N LEU A 76 -5.23 -3.27 -11.71
CA LEU A 76 -4.25 -3.04 -10.66
C LEU A 76 -4.54 -1.72 -9.95
N ALA A 77 -4.56 -1.76 -8.63
CA ALA A 77 -4.76 -0.58 -7.80
C ALA A 77 -3.80 -0.58 -6.63
N VAL A 78 -3.30 0.60 -6.29
CA VAL A 78 -2.38 0.78 -5.17
C VAL A 78 -2.94 1.89 -4.29
N SER A 79 -2.95 1.65 -2.97
CA SER A 79 -3.27 2.68 -1.99
C SER A 79 -2.05 2.91 -1.12
N PHE A 80 -1.80 4.17 -0.78
CA PHE A 80 -0.79 4.53 0.21
C PHE A 80 -1.49 5.05 1.46
N ILE A 81 -1.12 4.49 2.61
CA ILE A 81 -1.72 4.86 3.88
C ILE A 81 -0.61 5.15 4.89
N ARG A 82 -0.68 6.32 5.51
CA ARG A 82 0.15 6.61 6.66
C ARG A 82 -0.76 6.59 7.88
N VAL A 83 -0.48 5.68 8.82
CA VAL A 83 -1.25 5.63 10.08
C VAL A 83 -0.71 6.69 11.04
N ARG A 84 -1.61 7.25 11.84
CA ARG A 84 -1.23 8.32 12.76
C ARG A 84 -0.30 7.82 13.87
N ASP A 85 -0.58 6.66 14.40
CA ASP A 85 0.17 6.08 15.50
C ASP A 85 0.80 4.74 15.09
N ASP A 86 1.84 4.34 15.78
CA ASP A 86 2.52 3.08 15.54
C ASP A 86 1.52 1.91 15.58
N LEU A 87 1.52 1.10 14.52
CA LEU A 87 0.61 -0.03 14.39
C LEU A 87 1.37 -1.34 14.47
N PRO A 88 1.06 -2.21 15.45
CA PRO A 88 1.63 -3.56 15.47
C PRO A 88 1.22 -4.33 14.22
N PHE A 89 2.17 -4.92 13.52
CA PHE A 89 1.93 -5.59 12.25
C PHE A 89 2.61 -6.96 12.16
N GLU A 90 3.23 -7.41 13.26
CA GLU A 90 3.99 -8.65 13.27
C GLU A 90 5.09 -8.64 12.20
N SER A 91 5.75 -7.49 12.05
CA SER A 91 6.77 -7.28 11.03
C SER A 91 7.99 -8.17 11.26
N LEU A 92 8.77 -8.41 10.20
CA LEU A 92 9.96 -9.24 10.25
C LEU A 92 10.98 -8.75 11.30
N ASP A 93 11.09 -7.44 11.50
CA ASP A 93 12.00 -6.84 12.47
C ASP A 93 11.35 -6.61 13.84
N GLY A 94 10.11 -7.01 14.04
CA GLY A 94 9.37 -6.83 15.28
C GLY A 94 8.94 -5.40 15.57
N LYS A 95 9.22 -4.46 14.68
CA LYS A 95 8.89 -3.05 14.89
C LYS A 95 7.51 -2.70 14.33
N PRO A 96 6.85 -1.65 14.88
CA PRO A 96 5.54 -1.23 14.38
C PRO A 96 5.63 -0.57 13.00
N VAL A 97 4.47 -0.45 12.36
CA VAL A 97 4.33 0.09 11.02
C VAL A 97 3.65 1.45 11.05
N ARG A 98 4.12 2.38 10.21
CA ARG A 98 3.52 3.69 9.99
C ARG A 98 3.14 3.90 8.53
N LEU A 99 3.83 3.24 7.60
CA LEU A 99 3.64 3.41 6.16
C LEU A 99 3.16 2.11 5.54
N VAL A 100 2.09 2.19 4.75
CA VAL A 100 1.48 1.02 4.14
C VAL A 100 1.25 1.26 2.65
N PHE A 101 1.74 0.34 1.82
CA PHE A 101 1.38 0.27 0.40
C PHE A 101 0.51 -0.95 0.21
N MET A 102 -0.78 -0.74 -0.06
CA MET A 102 -1.70 -1.84 -0.31
C MET A 102 -1.85 -2.04 -1.82
N ILE A 103 -1.62 -3.25 -2.29
CA ILE A 103 -1.66 -3.57 -3.72
C ILE A 103 -2.73 -4.63 -3.96
N ILE A 104 -3.66 -4.34 -4.86
CA ILE A 104 -4.67 -5.30 -5.28
C ILE A 104 -4.72 -5.35 -6.79
N GLY A 105 -5.05 -6.52 -7.33
CA GLY A 105 -5.14 -6.68 -8.77
C GLY A 105 -5.85 -7.97 -9.16
N PRO A 106 -6.23 -8.10 -10.44
CA PRO A 106 -6.83 -9.31 -10.96
C PRO A 106 -5.79 -10.45 -11.06
N GLU A 107 -6.27 -11.68 -11.03
CA GLU A 107 -5.42 -12.87 -10.90
C GLU A 107 -4.44 -13.10 -12.04
N GLU A 108 -4.72 -12.59 -13.22
CA GLU A 108 -4.00 -12.97 -14.43
C GLU A 108 -3.11 -11.91 -15.06
N ARG A 109 -2.70 -10.87 -14.30
CA ARG A 109 -1.92 -9.79 -14.88
C ARG A 109 -0.56 -9.60 -14.22
N GLY A 110 0.51 -9.58 -15.04
CA GLY A 110 1.88 -9.45 -14.59
C GLY A 110 2.22 -8.12 -13.91
N GLY A 111 1.38 -7.11 -14.05
CA GLY A 111 1.60 -5.80 -13.42
C GLY A 111 1.65 -5.85 -11.90
N PHE A 112 0.93 -6.80 -11.30
CA PHE A 112 0.92 -6.99 -9.85
C PHE A 112 2.34 -7.26 -9.31
N ILE A 113 3.04 -8.22 -9.90
CA ILE A 113 4.39 -8.57 -9.48
C ILE A 113 5.37 -7.42 -9.74
N ARG A 114 5.23 -6.74 -10.87
CA ARG A 114 6.10 -5.62 -11.24
C ARG A 114 6.00 -4.47 -10.25
N ILE A 115 4.77 -4.11 -9.84
CA ILE A 115 4.61 -2.99 -8.92
C ILE A 115 5.10 -3.36 -7.52
N LEU A 116 4.90 -4.61 -7.11
CA LEU A 116 5.41 -5.08 -5.82
C LEU A 116 6.94 -5.00 -5.79
N ALA A 117 7.60 -5.45 -6.85
CA ALA A 117 9.06 -5.36 -6.95
C ALA A 117 9.54 -3.91 -6.98
N ARG A 118 8.82 -3.04 -7.67
CA ARG A 118 9.17 -1.62 -7.76
C ARG A 118 9.10 -0.94 -6.40
N ILE A 119 8.04 -1.19 -5.64
CA ILE A 119 7.88 -0.62 -4.30
C ILE A 119 9.03 -1.10 -3.41
N SER A 120 9.34 -2.38 -3.43
CA SER A 120 10.44 -2.93 -2.64
C SER A 120 11.76 -2.26 -2.97
N ARG A 121 12.01 -2.02 -4.25
CA ARG A 121 13.23 -1.37 -4.72
C ARG A 121 13.30 0.10 -4.28
N LEU A 122 12.18 0.83 -4.35
CA LEU A 122 12.11 2.22 -3.90
C LEU A 122 12.39 2.35 -2.41
N LEU A 123 12.02 1.35 -1.63
CA LEU A 123 12.17 1.38 -0.17
C LEU A 123 13.56 0.97 0.30
N TYR A 124 14.40 0.50 -0.61
CA TYR A 124 15.69 -0.09 -0.25
C TYR A 124 16.62 0.85 0.52
N THR A 125 16.71 2.11 0.13
CA THR A 125 17.64 3.06 0.77
C THR A 125 17.14 3.65 2.08
N GLY A 126 15.86 3.59 2.35
CA GLY A 126 15.26 4.21 3.52
C GLY A 126 14.95 5.70 3.36
N ASP A 127 15.41 6.34 2.30
CA ASP A 127 15.18 7.78 2.08
C ASP A 127 13.72 8.08 1.78
N LEU A 128 13.05 7.18 1.06
CA LEU A 128 11.64 7.33 0.74
C LEU A 128 10.78 7.37 1.99
N GLN A 129 11.06 6.50 2.96
CA GLN A 129 10.28 6.43 4.20
C GLN A 129 10.32 7.77 4.95
N LYS A 130 11.50 8.39 5.05
CA LYS A 130 11.65 9.67 5.75
C LYS A 130 10.82 10.76 5.07
N ALA A 131 10.86 10.82 3.75
CA ALA A 131 10.11 11.82 3.00
C ALA A 131 8.59 11.60 3.14
N LEU A 132 8.14 10.35 3.08
CA LEU A 132 6.72 10.01 3.20
C LEU A 132 6.19 10.31 4.62
N LEU A 133 7.01 10.12 5.64
CA LEU A 133 6.62 10.45 7.02
C LEU A 133 6.46 11.97 7.20
N ALA A 134 7.16 12.78 6.42
CA ALA A 134 7.11 14.23 6.52
C ALA A 134 6.05 14.87 5.61
N ALA A 135 5.48 14.12 4.67
CA ALA A 135 4.50 14.65 3.73
C ALA A 135 3.25 15.14 4.46
N GLN A 136 2.71 16.28 4.05
CA GLN A 136 1.54 16.89 4.67
C GLN A 136 0.27 16.79 3.82
N LYS A 137 0.42 16.47 2.53
CA LYS A 137 -0.71 16.40 1.58
C LYS A 137 -0.55 15.19 0.67
N PRO A 138 -1.65 14.62 0.16
CA PRO A 138 -1.59 13.53 -0.81
C PRO A 138 -0.76 13.88 -2.06
N GLU A 139 -0.84 15.12 -2.54
CA GLU A 139 -0.10 15.57 -3.72
C GLU A 139 1.41 15.50 -3.50
N GLU A 140 1.86 15.79 -2.28
CA GLU A 140 3.28 15.68 -1.93
C GLU A 140 3.75 14.23 -1.99
N VAL A 141 2.91 13.29 -1.60
CA VAL A 141 3.24 11.85 -1.66
C VAL A 141 3.49 11.44 -3.11
N VAL A 142 2.61 11.84 -4.02
CA VAL A 142 2.77 11.53 -5.45
C VAL A 142 4.08 12.12 -5.98
N GLU A 143 4.38 13.37 -5.63
CA GLU A 143 5.60 14.03 -6.08
C GLU A 143 6.85 13.37 -5.53
N ILE A 144 6.85 13.01 -4.26
CA ILE A 144 7.97 12.31 -3.61
C ILE A 144 8.25 10.99 -4.34
N ILE A 145 7.22 10.21 -4.61
CA ILE A 145 7.36 8.93 -5.28
C ILE A 145 7.85 9.12 -6.72
N HIS A 146 7.31 10.13 -7.42
CA HIS A 146 7.75 10.44 -8.77
C HIS A 146 9.24 10.75 -8.82
N ARG A 147 9.74 11.58 -7.91
CA ARG A 147 11.16 11.91 -7.83
C ARG A 147 12.03 10.70 -7.53
N GLU A 148 11.60 9.84 -6.62
CA GLU A 148 12.35 8.63 -6.29
C GLU A 148 12.39 7.67 -7.48
N GLU A 149 11.30 7.53 -8.21
CA GLU A 149 11.28 6.70 -9.41
C GLU A 149 12.23 7.24 -10.49
N GLU A 150 12.29 8.55 -10.65
CA GLU A 150 13.22 9.18 -11.58
C GLU A 150 14.68 8.92 -11.21
N LYS A 151 15.01 9.02 -9.92
CA LYS A 151 16.37 8.74 -9.43
C LYS A 151 16.82 7.31 -9.74
N LEU A 152 15.91 6.36 -9.65
CA LEU A 152 16.20 4.95 -9.90
C LEU A 152 16.10 4.60 -11.39
N ARG A 153 15.65 5.51 -12.23
CA ARG A 153 15.47 5.31 -13.68
C ARG A 153 14.62 4.06 -14.00
N ILE A 154 13.52 3.93 -13.30
CA ILE A 154 12.62 2.79 -13.47
C ILE A 154 11.28 3.22 -14.03
#